data_05501d72a7b39ca1a358c4b00e60c37d
#
_entry.id   05501d72a7b39ca1a358c4b00e60c37d
#
_cell.length_a   1.000
_cell.length_b   1.000
_cell.length_c   1.000
_cell.angle_alpha   90.00
_cell.angle_beta   90.00
_cell.angle_gamma   90.00
#
_symmetry.space_group_name_H-M   'P 1'
#
loop_
_entity.id
_entity.type
_entity.pdbx_description
1 polymer ?
#
loop_
_entity_poly.entity_id
_entity_poly.type
_entity_poly.pdbx_seq_one_letter_code
_entity_poly.pdbx_strand_id
1 'polypeptide(L)'
;MNRLFKTFFKTLFVIVIPFAIFSSNYQIEGSAADVPQTSTVLPPEAIEADIPQEGKYDVMLDSVCGPLTYYNQADARWGNYLWGGRDPIVTHGCGPTVMAMVITSLTGNQVLPTDVANWASANNSWCPGQGSYHRLIPDSATAYGLTVSSVRNQSVEGIKNALDSGQLVVALMRRGHFTQQGHFIIITSYTADGSFRIADSNNYDNTKLNWDPSIIIRELNYRASNGGPLWAIAPAN
;
A
#
# COMPACT_ATOMS: atom_id res chain seq x y z
N MET A 1 28.66 -62.96 -43.27
CA MET A 1 28.61 -61.60 -43.81
C MET A 1 28.64 -60.62 -42.64
N ASN A 2 29.87 -60.20 -42.30
CA ASN A 2 30.16 -59.43 -41.08
C ASN A 2 30.04 -57.93 -41.35
N ARG A 3 29.39 -57.21 -40.46
CA ARG A 3 29.53 -55.76 -40.36
C ARG A 3 29.97 -55.39 -38.93
N LEU A 4 31.21 -54.94 -38.83
CA LEU A 4 31.81 -54.37 -37.66
C LEU A 4 31.14 -53.05 -37.29
N PHE A 5 30.75 -52.89 -36.03
CA PHE A 5 30.42 -51.61 -35.46
C PHE A 5 31.68 -51.05 -34.79
N LYS A 6 32.17 -49.93 -35.28
CA LYS A 6 33.25 -49.15 -34.67
C LYS A 6 32.67 -48.25 -33.62
N THR A 7 33.03 -48.49 -32.37
CA THR A 7 32.73 -47.63 -31.22
C THR A 7 33.70 -46.47 -31.18
N PHE A 8 33.20 -45.24 -31.30
CA PHE A 8 33.99 -44.03 -31.10
C PHE A 8 33.92 -43.63 -29.63
N PHE A 9 35.04 -43.76 -28.90
CA PHE A 9 35.25 -43.17 -27.59
C PHE A 9 35.56 -41.67 -27.79
N LYS A 10 34.66 -40.76 -27.32
CA LYS A 10 34.97 -39.36 -27.17
C LYS A 10 35.51 -39.12 -25.76
N THR A 11 36.79 -38.86 -25.68
CA THR A 11 37.50 -38.48 -24.46
C THR A 11 37.08 -37.02 -24.14
N LEU A 12 36.43 -36.84 -22.99
CA LEU A 12 36.05 -35.51 -22.47
C LEU A 12 37.24 -34.97 -21.66
N PHE A 13 37.91 -33.95 -22.16
CA PHE A 13 38.94 -33.22 -21.41
C PHE A 13 38.26 -32.27 -20.45
N VAL A 14 38.34 -32.54 -19.15
CA VAL A 14 37.92 -31.61 -18.09
C VAL A 14 39.09 -30.67 -17.82
N ILE A 15 38.98 -29.43 -18.23
CA ILE A 15 39.91 -28.36 -17.86
C ILE A 15 39.51 -27.86 -16.49
N VAL A 16 40.31 -28.19 -15.47
CA VAL A 16 40.20 -27.61 -14.12
C VAL A 16 40.94 -26.28 -14.14
N ILE A 17 40.20 -25.18 -14.08
CA ILE A 17 40.78 -23.84 -13.89
C ILE A 17 40.83 -23.58 -12.38
N PRO A 18 42.04 -23.31 -11.80
CA PRO A 18 42.12 -22.96 -10.40
C PRO A 18 41.52 -21.52 -10.19
N PHE A 19 40.50 -21.44 -9.38
CA PHE A 19 39.97 -20.14 -8.90
C PHE A 19 40.96 -19.58 -7.88
N ALA A 20 41.74 -18.59 -8.26
CA ALA A 20 42.52 -17.79 -7.35
C ALA A 20 41.57 -16.86 -6.60
N ILE A 21 41.42 -17.07 -5.29
CA ILE A 21 40.70 -16.17 -4.39
C ILE A 21 41.58 -14.95 -4.17
N PHE A 22 41.32 -13.87 -4.89
CA PHE A 22 41.82 -12.53 -4.55
C PHE A 22 40.93 -11.94 -3.51
N SER A 23 41.33 -12.03 -2.23
CA SER A 23 40.74 -11.19 -1.18
C SER A 23 41.37 -9.80 -1.29
N SER A 24 40.72 -8.92 -2.05
CA SER A 24 40.96 -7.49 -1.98
C SER A 24 40.15 -6.91 -0.82
N ASN A 25 40.86 -6.57 0.26
CA ASN A 25 40.33 -5.68 1.28
C ASN A 25 40.07 -4.29 0.64
N TYR A 26 38.82 -4.06 0.23
CA TYR A 26 38.37 -2.72 -0.11
C TYR A 26 37.93 -2.05 1.18
N GLN A 27 38.83 -1.29 1.79
CA GLN A 27 38.44 -0.25 2.75
C GLN A 27 37.81 0.88 1.96
N ILE A 28 36.49 0.99 2.02
CA ILE A 28 35.77 2.18 1.56
C ILE A 28 35.87 3.18 2.68
N GLU A 29 36.87 4.05 2.62
CA GLU A 29 36.78 5.36 3.27
C GLU A 29 35.74 6.17 2.51
N GLY A 30 34.48 5.97 2.84
CA GLY A 30 33.38 6.82 2.41
C GLY A 30 33.41 8.10 3.21
N SER A 31 34.06 9.12 2.67
CA SER A 31 33.71 10.50 2.99
C SER A 31 32.19 10.63 2.96
N ALA A 32 31.62 11.10 4.07
CA ALA A 32 30.22 11.54 4.11
C ALA A 32 30.11 12.73 3.14
N ALA A 33 29.88 12.43 1.87
CA ALA A 33 29.44 13.41 0.91
C ALA A 33 28.05 13.85 1.38
N ASP A 34 27.89 15.14 1.62
CA ASP A 34 26.61 15.82 1.82
C ASP A 34 25.59 15.26 0.82
N VAL A 35 24.70 14.42 1.31
CA VAL A 35 23.46 14.12 0.61
C VAL A 35 22.70 15.44 0.61
N PRO A 36 22.41 16.04 -0.54
CA PRO A 36 21.60 17.24 -0.57
C PRO A 36 20.31 16.85 0.16
N GLN A 37 20.02 17.50 1.27
CA GLN A 37 18.69 17.46 1.88
C GLN A 37 17.77 18.13 0.85
N THR A 38 17.24 17.34 -0.06
CA THR A 38 16.11 17.74 -0.87
C THR A 38 15.00 18.00 0.14
N SER A 39 14.76 19.26 0.41
CA SER A 39 13.57 19.71 1.13
C SER A 39 12.39 19.01 0.48
N THR A 40 11.88 17.98 1.16
CA THR A 40 10.70 17.24 0.71
C THR A 40 9.55 18.20 0.89
N VAL A 41 9.20 18.91 -0.17
CA VAL A 41 7.97 19.71 -0.20
C VAL A 41 6.85 18.69 -0.12
N LEU A 42 6.15 18.66 1.02
CA LEU A 42 4.94 17.85 1.19
C LEU A 42 3.97 18.19 0.07
N PRO A 43 3.22 17.20 -0.44
CA PRO A 43 2.16 17.46 -1.39
C PRO A 43 1.22 18.55 -0.84
N PRO A 44 0.65 19.40 -1.69
CA PRO A 44 -0.27 20.47 -1.24
C PRO A 44 -1.45 19.96 -0.41
N GLU A 45 -1.78 18.68 -0.56
CA GLU A 45 -2.85 18.01 0.16
C GLU A 45 -2.44 17.49 1.53
N ALA A 46 -1.14 17.46 1.86
CA ALA A 46 -0.67 17.03 3.17
C ALA A 46 -0.87 18.14 4.20
N ILE A 47 -1.58 17.83 5.28
CA ILE A 47 -1.88 18.80 6.34
C ILE A 47 -0.92 18.59 7.49
N GLU A 48 0.19 19.31 7.49
CA GLU A 48 1.21 19.22 8.56
C GLU A 48 0.67 19.50 9.95
N ALA A 49 -0.28 20.42 10.08
CA ALA A 49 -0.80 20.88 11.38
C ALA A 49 -1.55 19.78 12.15
N ASP A 50 -2.11 18.80 11.43
CA ASP A 50 -2.92 17.73 12.00
C ASP A 50 -2.20 16.37 12.01
N ILE A 51 -0.95 16.32 11.53
CA ILE A 51 -0.13 15.12 11.64
C ILE A 51 0.28 14.94 13.09
N PRO A 52 -0.08 13.82 13.73
CA PRO A 52 0.34 13.56 15.10
C PRO A 52 1.87 13.63 15.24
N GLN A 53 2.35 14.10 16.37
CA GLN A 53 3.79 14.20 16.63
C GLN A 53 4.40 12.82 16.85
N GLU A 54 5.66 12.64 16.47
CA GLU A 54 6.39 11.39 16.68
C GLU A 54 6.24 10.87 18.11
N GLY A 55 5.91 9.60 18.29
CA GLY A 55 5.70 8.95 19.58
C GLY A 55 4.36 9.22 20.27
N LYS A 56 3.42 9.93 19.62
CA LYS A 56 2.06 10.21 20.16
C LYS A 56 0.98 9.73 19.19
N TYR A 57 1.13 8.53 18.70
CA TYR A 57 0.22 8.02 17.68
C TYR A 57 -0.80 7.07 18.25
N ASP A 58 -1.89 7.65 18.72
CA ASP A 58 -3.10 6.90 19.00
C ASP A 58 -4.30 7.68 18.45
N VAL A 59 -4.23 8.10 17.19
CA VAL A 59 -5.42 8.60 16.52
C VAL A 59 -6.25 7.39 16.12
N MET A 60 -7.32 7.18 16.88
CA MET A 60 -8.29 6.13 16.62
C MET A 60 -9.54 6.77 16.05
N LEU A 61 -10.02 6.23 14.94
CA LEU A 61 -11.26 6.62 14.30
C LEU A 61 -12.34 5.59 14.60
N ASP A 62 -13.59 6.03 14.61
CA ASP A 62 -14.71 5.11 14.68
C ASP A 62 -14.93 4.40 13.35
N SER A 63 -15.18 3.10 13.41
CA SER A 63 -15.57 2.31 12.24
C SER A 63 -16.61 1.26 12.58
N VAL A 64 -17.21 0.65 11.56
CA VAL A 64 -18.15 -0.48 11.72
C VAL A 64 -17.49 -1.74 12.29
N CYS A 65 -16.16 -1.81 12.25
CA CYS A 65 -15.39 -2.93 12.80
C CYS A 65 -14.77 -2.61 14.19
N GLY A 66 -15.19 -1.52 14.83
CA GLY A 66 -14.56 -1.01 16.05
C GLY A 66 -13.51 0.07 15.77
N PRO A 67 -12.60 0.34 16.71
CA PRO A 67 -11.60 1.39 16.55
C PRO A 67 -10.67 1.11 15.37
N LEU A 68 -10.48 2.11 14.50
CA LEU A 68 -9.55 2.05 13.36
C LEU A 68 -8.33 2.91 13.67
N THR A 69 -7.16 2.28 13.67
CA THR A 69 -5.87 2.99 13.81
C THR A 69 -5.63 3.85 12.58
N TYR A 70 -5.47 5.16 12.77
CA TYR A 70 -5.18 6.07 11.67
C TYR A 70 -3.67 6.29 11.50
N TYR A 71 -3.23 6.22 10.23
CA TYR A 71 -1.88 6.61 9.82
C TYR A 71 -1.94 7.68 8.73
N ASN A 72 -1.18 8.76 8.91
CA ASN A 72 -0.97 9.75 7.84
C ASN A 72 0.28 9.37 7.04
N GLN A 73 0.19 9.36 5.71
CA GLN A 73 1.33 9.00 4.87
C GLN A 73 2.50 10.00 4.94
N ALA A 74 2.24 11.25 5.34
CA ALA A 74 3.26 12.28 5.51
C ALA A 74 3.92 12.29 6.90
N ASP A 75 3.56 11.34 7.78
CA ASP A 75 4.13 11.20 9.11
C ASP A 75 5.66 11.10 9.07
N ALA A 76 6.35 11.87 9.93
CA ALA A 76 7.82 11.93 9.98
C ALA A 76 8.50 10.57 10.20
N ARG A 77 7.80 9.59 10.80
CA ARG A 77 8.34 8.25 11.06
C ARG A 77 8.58 7.45 9.79
N TRP A 78 7.79 7.68 8.75
CA TRP A 78 7.86 6.90 7.51
C TRP A 78 7.71 7.72 6.22
N GLY A 79 7.27 8.98 6.27
CA GLY A 79 7.01 9.80 5.08
C GLY A 79 8.21 9.87 4.13
N ASN A 80 9.42 9.98 4.67
CA ASN A 80 10.67 10.02 3.90
C ASN A 80 11.24 8.63 3.56
N TYR A 81 10.60 7.54 4.01
CA TYR A 81 11.03 6.20 3.65
C TYR A 81 10.91 5.99 2.14
N LEU A 82 12.01 5.58 1.50
CA LEU A 82 12.05 5.34 0.06
C LEU A 82 11.54 3.93 -0.26
N TRP A 83 10.29 3.86 -0.64
CA TRP A 83 9.66 2.64 -1.11
C TRP A 83 10.37 2.11 -2.37
N GLY A 84 10.80 0.87 -2.33
CA GLY A 84 11.61 0.27 -3.39
C GLY A 84 12.94 1.00 -3.64
N GLY A 85 13.44 1.77 -2.66
CA GLY A 85 14.64 2.58 -2.77
C GLY A 85 14.50 3.84 -3.63
N ARG A 86 13.25 4.25 -3.98
CA ARG A 86 13.00 5.33 -4.94
C ARG A 86 11.89 6.29 -4.54
N ASP A 87 10.71 5.77 -4.21
CA ASP A 87 9.49 6.56 -4.10
C ASP A 87 9.18 6.88 -2.63
N PRO A 88 9.22 8.15 -2.17
CA PRO A 88 8.89 8.49 -0.79
C PRO A 88 7.43 8.12 -0.47
N ILE A 89 7.17 7.58 0.74
CA ILE A 89 5.81 7.24 1.17
C ILE A 89 4.92 8.48 1.17
N VAL A 90 5.44 9.62 1.59
CA VAL A 90 4.70 10.89 1.61
C VAL A 90 4.05 11.25 0.26
N THR A 91 4.63 10.85 -0.85
CA THR A 91 4.12 11.17 -2.19
C THR A 91 3.51 10.00 -2.93
N HIS A 92 3.89 8.76 -2.60
CA HIS A 92 3.51 7.57 -3.36
C HIS A 92 2.84 6.49 -2.49
N GLY A 93 2.74 6.72 -1.17
CA GLY A 93 2.43 5.68 -0.19
C GLY A 93 0.95 5.54 0.19
N CYS A 94 0.00 6.12 -0.53
CA CYS A 94 -1.42 6.03 -0.14
C CYS A 94 -1.91 4.57 -0.03
N GLY A 95 -1.54 3.70 -0.97
CA GLY A 95 -1.91 2.29 -0.94
C GLY A 95 -1.35 1.55 0.28
N PRO A 96 -0.01 1.54 0.49
CA PRO A 96 0.59 0.96 1.68
C PRO A 96 0.05 1.51 2.99
N THR A 97 -0.19 2.83 3.09
CA THR A 97 -0.68 3.45 4.32
C THR A 97 -2.13 3.04 4.62
N VAL A 98 -3.00 3.04 3.60
CA VAL A 98 -4.38 2.57 3.74
C VAL A 98 -4.42 1.11 4.19
N MET A 99 -3.61 0.24 3.55
CA MET A 99 -3.59 -1.17 3.93
C MET A 99 -2.97 -1.40 5.30
N ALA A 100 -1.98 -0.61 5.72
CA ALA A 100 -1.45 -0.67 7.08
C ALA A 100 -2.52 -0.32 8.13
N MET A 101 -3.35 0.70 7.89
CA MET A 101 -4.50 1.02 8.75
C MET A 101 -5.49 -0.14 8.84
N VAL A 102 -5.89 -0.69 7.69
CA VAL A 102 -6.86 -1.81 7.61
C VAL A 102 -6.32 -3.04 8.32
N ILE A 103 -5.06 -3.44 8.01
CA ILE A 103 -4.46 -4.65 8.58
C ILE A 103 -4.30 -4.49 10.10
N THR A 104 -3.72 -3.38 10.56
CA THR A 104 -3.54 -3.13 12.00
C THR A 104 -4.88 -3.20 12.74
N SER A 105 -5.91 -2.56 12.20
CA SER A 105 -7.21 -2.45 12.87
C SER A 105 -7.98 -3.77 12.88
N LEU A 106 -7.91 -4.56 11.81
CA LEU A 106 -8.68 -5.78 11.69
C LEU A 106 -7.97 -7.02 12.27
N THR A 107 -6.63 -7.00 12.37
CA THR A 107 -5.88 -8.13 12.94
C THR A 107 -5.46 -7.93 14.39
N GLY A 108 -5.45 -6.68 14.88
CA GLY A 108 -4.88 -6.30 16.18
C GLY A 108 -3.35 -6.33 16.22
N ASN A 109 -2.68 -6.67 15.14
CA ASN A 109 -1.23 -6.67 15.02
C ASN A 109 -0.77 -5.35 14.38
N GLN A 110 0.13 -4.63 15.03
CA GLN A 110 0.66 -3.39 14.45
C GLN A 110 1.45 -3.69 13.18
N VAL A 111 1.00 -3.10 12.07
CA VAL A 111 1.65 -3.13 10.75
C VAL A 111 1.81 -1.70 10.28
N LEU A 112 3.03 -1.29 10.00
CA LEU A 112 3.34 0.08 9.60
C LEU A 112 3.25 0.26 8.07
N PRO A 113 3.08 1.50 7.57
CA PRO A 113 3.14 1.79 6.13
C PRO A 113 4.40 1.26 5.45
N THR A 114 5.54 1.28 6.14
CA THR A 114 6.81 0.72 5.65
C THR A 114 6.79 -0.78 5.48
N ASP A 115 6.07 -1.51 6.35
CA ASP A 115 5.98 -2.96 6.28
C ASP A 115 5.19 -3.38 5.03
N VAL A 116 4.05 -2.71 4.79
CA VAL A 116 3.24 -2.95 3.60
C VAL A 116 3.98 -2.52 2.33
N ALA A 117 4.71 -1.40 2.36
CA ALA A 117 5.51 -0.94 1.23
C ALA A 117 6.61 -1.96 0.86
N ASN A 118 7.31 -2.51 1.86
CA ASN A 118 8.31 -3.56 1.66
C ASN A 118 7.68 -4.84 1.11
N TRP A 119 6.57 -5.26 1.69
CA TRP A 119 5.82 -6.41 1.20
C TRP A 119 5.40 -6.21 -0.27
N ALA A 120 4.88 -5.03 -0.61
CA ALA A 120 4.43 -4.70 -1.96
C ALA A 120 5.57 -4.74 -2.99
N SER A 121 6.75 -4.26 -2.62
CA SER A 121 7.95 -4.34 -3.47
C SER A 121 8.35 -5.79 -3.73
N ALA A 122 8.34 -6.62 -2.69
CA ALA A 122 8.69 -8.02 -2.79
C ALA A 122 7.66 -8.86 -3.57
N ASN A 123 6.39 -8.40 -3.66
CA ASN A 123 5.28 -9.13 -4.26
C ASN A 123 4.73 -8.49 -5.54
N ASN A 124 5.52 -7.68 -6.23
CA ASN A 124 5.17 -7.05 -7.52
C ASN A 124 3.88 -6.19 -7.44
N SER A 125 3.62 -5.59 -6.30
CA SER A 125 2.48 -4.68 -6.08
C SER A 125 2.89 -3.21 -6.03
N TRP A 126 4.19 -2.91 -6.10
CA TRP A 126 4.74 -1.57 -6.28
C TRP A 126 4.86 -1.19 -7.75
N CYS A 127 4.39 0.01 -8.11
CA CYS A 127 4.49 0.60 -9.45
C CYS A 127 5.46 1.79 -9.38
N PRO A 128 6.73 1.62 -9.76
CA PRO A 128 7.76 2.65 -9.61
C PRO A 128 7.36 4.00 -10.22
N GLY A 129 7.42 5.08 -9.42
CA GLY A 129 7.06 6.43 -9.79
C GLY A 129 5.55 6.68 -9.94
N GLN A 130 4.71 5.71 -9.57
CA GLN A 130 3.24 5.77 -9.69
C GLN A 130 2.51 5.31 -8.42
N GLY A 131 3.26 4.84 -7.40
CA GLY A 131 2.71 4.28 -6.17
C GLY A 131 2.46 2.78 -6.27
N SER A 132 1.23 2.31 -6.18
CA SER A 132 0.90 0.89 -6.18
C SER A 132 0.05 0.46 -7.36
N TYR A 133 0.25 -0.79 -7.81
CA TYR A 133 -0.75 -1.47 -8.62
C TYR A 133 -2.00 -1.73 -7.78
N HIS A 134 -3.18 -1.76 -8.42
CA HIS A 134 -4.46 -1.97 -7.73
C HIS A 134 -4.55 -3.33 -7.03
N ARG A 135 -3.78 -4.31 -7.49
CA ARG A 135 -3.65 -5.63 -6.85
C ARG A 135 -3.10 -5.57 -5.42
N LEU A 136 -2.42 -4.49 -5.05
CA LEU A 136 -1.95 -4.30 -3.67
C LEU A 136 -3.07 -4.56 -2.67
N ILE A 137 -4.27 -4.04 -2.93
CA ILE A 137 -5.38 -4.13 -1.98
C ILE A 137 -5.79 -5.59 -1.71
N PRO A 138 -6.25 -6.37 -2.72
CA PRO A 138 -6.66 -7.74 -2.45
C PRO A 138 -5.50 -8.66 -2.06
N ASP A 139 -4.31 -8.50 -2.66
CA ASP A 139 -3.19 -9.39 -2.41
C ASP A 139 -2.63 -9.21 -0.99
N SER A 140 -2.47 -7.97 -0.51
CA SER A 140 -2.01 -7.73 0.86
C SER A 140 -3.06 -8.12 1.88
N ALA A 141 -4.34 -7.80 1.67
CA ALA A 141 -5.40 -8.25 2.57
C ALA A 141 -5.32 -9.78 2.79
N THR A 142 -5.25 -10.55 1.72
CA THR A 142 -5.12 -12.02 1.77
C THR A 142 -3.84 -12.46 2.46
N ALA A 143 -2.70 -11.84 2.15
CA ALA A 143 -1.40 -12.19 2.72
C ALA A 143 -1.33 -11.96 4.23
N TYR A 144 -2.06 -10.98 4.73
CA TYR A 144 -2.16 -10.70 6.17
C TYR A 144 -3.35 -11.38 6.86
N GLY A 145 -3.98 -12.37 6.21
CA GLY A 145 -5.02 -13.20 6.82
C GLY A 145 -6.39 -12.53 6.89
N LEU A 146 -6.66 -11.54 6.04
CA LEU A 146 -7.98 -10.91 5.94
C LEU A 146 -8.77 -11.47 4.77
N THR A 147 -10.08 -11.39 4.86
CA THR A 147 -10.97 -11.65 3.72
C THR A 147 -11.15 -10.38 2.91
N VAL A 148 -11.21 -10.53 1.59
CA VAL A 148 -11.43 -9.40 0.68
C VAL A 148 -12.37 -9.80 -0.45
N SER A 149 -13.30 -8.93 -0.79
CA SER A 149 -14.20 -9.13 -1.93
C SER A 149 -14.45 -7.80 -2.66
N SER A 150 -14.79 -7.89 -3.95
CA SER A 150 -15.21 -6.72 -4.72
C SER A 150 -16.64 -6.31 -4.35
N VAL A 151 -16.87 -5.04 -4.10
CA VAL A 151 -18.24 -4.50 -4.01
C VAL A 151 -18.78 -4.34 -5.43
N ARG A 152 -19.46 -5.37 -5.93
CA ARG A 152 -19.94 -5.40 -7.33
C ARG A 152 -21.01 -4.35 -7.61
N ASN A 153 -21.89 -4.07 -6.64
CA ASN A 153 -22.85 -2.97 -6.71
C ASN A 153 -22.12 -1.68 -6.31
N GLN A 154 -21.52 -0.99 -7.29
CA GLN A 154 -20.74 0.23 -7.10
C GLN A 154 -21.66 1.44 -6.90
N SER A 155 -22.51 1.36 -5.90
CA SER A 155 -23.51 2.37 -5.50
C SER A 155 -23.43 2.66 -4.00
N VAL A 156 -24.13 3.68 -3.56
CA VAL A 156 -24.30 3.99 -2.13
C VAL A 156 -24.81 2.78 -1.34
N GLU A 157 -25.81 2.11 -1.89
CA GLU A 157 -26.41 0.90 -1.31
C GLU A 157 -25.37 -0.23 -1.17
N GLY A 158 -24.59 -0.48 -2.21
CA GLY A 158 -23.57 -1.53 -2.18
C GLY A 158 -22.47 -1.26 -1.15
N ILE A 159 -22.07 -0.02 -0.97
CA ILE A 159 -21.13 0.37 0.09
C ILE A 159 -21.78 0.16 1.46
N LYS A 160 -22.99 0.62 1.68
CA LYS A 160 -23.72 0.44 2.94
C LYS A 160 -23.88 -1.03 3.30
N ASN A 161 -24.26 -1.86 2.36
CA ASN A 161 -24.41 -3.31 2.58
C ASN A 161 -23.10 -3.98 3.03
N ALA A 162 -21.94 -3.53 2.49
CA ALA A 162 -20.65 -4.01 2.96
C ALA A 162 -20.35 -3.54 4.40
N LEU A 163 -20.59 -2.26 4.69
CA LEU A 163 -20.43 -1.70 6.03
C LEU A 163 -21.36 -2.38 7.06
N ASP A 164 -22.62 -2.60 6.72
CA ASP A 164 -23.61 -3.28 7.57
C ASP A 164 -23.23 -4.75 7.84
N SER A 165 -22.44 -5.33 6.93
CA SER A 165 -21.86 -6.68 7.11
C SER A 165 -20.57 -6.68 7.93
N GLY A 166 -20.20 -5.55 8.56
CA GLY A 166 -18.98 -5.43 9.36
C GLY A 166 -17.70 -5.44 8.53
N GLN A 167 -17.73 -4.87 7.32
CA GLN A 167 -16.57 -4.79 6.44
C GLN A 167 -16.14 -3.33 6.25
N LEU A 168 -14.83 -3.06 6.31
CA LEU A 168 -14.28 -1.79 5.85
C LEU A 168 -14.27 -1.78 4.32
N VAL A 169 -14.49 -0.61 3.71
CA VAL A 169 -14.45 -0.51 2.25
C VAL A 169 -13.29 0.39 1.82
N VAL A 170 -12.27 -0.20 1.20
CA VAL A 170 -11.21 0.55 0.53
C VAL A 170 -11.73 1.01 -0.83
N ALA A 171 -11.60 2.30 -1.11
CA ALA A 171 -12.05 2.92 -2.35
C ALA A 171 -10.87 3.55 -3.10
N LEU A 172 -10.76 3.29 -4.41
CA LEU A 172 -9.85 4.00 -5.30
C LEU A 172 -10.58 5.18 -5.92
N MET A 173 -10.09 6.38 -5.60
CA MET A 173 -10.62 7.65 -6.07
C MET A 173 -9.87 8.12 -7.32
N ARG A 174 -10.57 8.76 -8.24
CA ARG A 174 -10.01 9.53 -9.35
C ARG A 174 -9.93 11.01 -8.99
N ARG A 175 -9.44 11.83 -9.90
CA ARG A 175 -9.40 13.29 -9.77
C ARG A 175 -10.72 13.84 -9.27
N GLY A 176 -10.66 14.59 -8.16
CA GLY A 176 -11.82 15.19 -7.48
C GLY A 176 -11.40 15.82 -6.16
N HIS A 177 -12.22 15.66 -5.13
CA HIS A 177 -12.00 16.23 -3.80
C HIS A 177 -10.81 15.58 -3.07
N PHE A 178 -10.53 14.29 -3.32
CA PHE A 178 -9.54 13.51 -2.58
C PHE A 178 -8.15 13.53 -3.23
N THR A 179 -8.05 13.84 -4.52
CA THR A 179 -6.80 13.78 -5.25
C THR A 179 -6.88 14.49 -6.61
N GLN A 180 -5.72 14.87 -7.14
CA GLN A 180 -5.60 15.34 -8.53
C GLN A 180 -5.25 14.22 -9.51
N GLN A 181 -4.93 13.01 -9.03
CA GLN A 181 -4.53 11.85 -9.84
C GLN A 181 -5.33 10.61 -9.48
N GLY A 182 -4.80 9.78 -8.58
CA GLY A 182 -5.43 8.60 -8.02
C GLY A 182 -5.07 8.50 -6.54
N HIS A 183 -6.01 8.06 -5.70
CA HIS A 183 -5.80 7.98 -4.26
C HIS A 183 -6.67 6.90 -3.64
N PHE A 184 -6.15 6.19 -2.64
CA PHE A 184 -6.93 5.25 -1.86
C PHE A 184 -7.40 5.88 -0.56
N ILE A 185 -8.67 5.70 -0.25
CA ILE A 185 -9.30 6.05 1.04
C ILE A 185 -9.99 4.82 1.63
N ILE A 186 -10.31 4.87 2.92
CA ILE A 186 -11.16 3.85 3.58
C ILE A 186 -12.50 4.48 3.90
N ILE A 187 -13.60 3.87 3.51
CA ILE A 187 -14.92 4.21 4.02
C ILE A 187 -15.13 3.37 5.27
N THR A 188 -15.28 4.03 6.41
CA THR A 188 -15.24 3.40 7.74
C THR A 188 -16.61 3.15 8.34
N SER A 189 -17.57 4.02 8.03
CA SER A 189 -18.94 3.97 8.53
C SER A 189 -19.84 4.95 7.77
N TYR A 190 -21.11 5.04 8.17
CA TYR A 190 -22.01 6.10 7.73
C TYR A 190 -22.87 6.60 8.90
N THR A 191 -23.34 7.81 8.78
CA THR A 191 -24.17 8.50 9.78
C THR A 191 -25.66 8.24 9.55
N ALA A 192 -26.51 8.61 10.50
CA ALA A 192 -27.96 8.42 10.41
C ALA A 192 -28.60 9.18 9.22
N ASP A 193 -28.01 10.31 8.80
CA ASP A 193 -28.42 11.05 7.61
C ASP A 193 -27.88 10.44 6.30
N GLY A 194 -27.10 9.38 6.40
CA GLY A 194 -26.56 8.62 5.28
C GLY A 194 -25.22 9.09 4.74
N SER A 195 -24.62 10.13 5.31
CA SER A 195 -23.28 10.61 4.95
C SER A 195 -22.20 9.57 5.30
N PHE A 196 -21.18 9.43 4.46
CA PHE A 196 -20.05 8.54 4.74
C PHE A 196 -18.99 9.19 5.61
N ARG A 197 -18.42 8.41 6.53
CA ARG A 197 -17.17 8.71 7.23
C ARG A 197 -16.02 7.95 6.57
N ILE A 198 -14.87 8.58 6.50
CA ILE A 198 -13.71 8.03 5.81
C ILE A 198 -12.45 8.17 6.65
N ALA A 199 -11.42 7.38 6.29
CA ALA A 199 -10.04 7.62 6.66
C ALA A 199 -9.24 7.93 5.39
N ASP A 200 -8.69 9.14 5.32
CA ASP A 200 -7.85 9.61 4.23
C ASP A 200 -6.41 9.74 4.73
N SER A 201 -5.52 8.92 4.19
CA SER A 201 -4.12 8.86 4.63
C SER A 201 -3.31 10.10 4.25
N ASN A 202 -3.77 10.88 3.30
CA ASN A 202 -3.05 12.06 2.80
C ASN A 202 -3.59 13.37 3.38
N ASN A 203 -4.86 13.40 3.75
CA ASN A 203 -5.52 14.59 4.27
C ASN A 203 -6.38 14.26 5.50
N TYR A 204 -5.84 14.55 6.70
CA TYR A 204 -6.53 14.26 7.95
C TYR A 204 -7.84 15.07 8.13
N ASP A 205 -7.95 16.29 7.56
CA ASP A 205 -9.19 17.07 7.64
C ASP A 205 -10.34 16.41 6.89
N ASN A 206 -10.07 15.71 5.80
CA ASN A 206 -11.09 14.90 5.12
C ASN A 206 -11.70 13.84 6.04
N THR A 207 -10.91 13.33 6.99
CA THR A 207 -11.32 12.32 7.97
C THR A 207 -12.30 12.87 9.00
N LYS A 208 -12.29 14.19 9.25
CA LYS A 208 -13.17 14.86 10.20
C LYS A 208 -14.56 15.17 9.64
N LEU A 209 -14.72 15.07 8.32
CA LEU A 209 -15.93 15.46 7.62
C LEU A 209 -16.90 14.27 7.45
N ASN A 210 -18.18 14.61 7.37
CA ASN A 210 -19.21 13.72 6.85
C ASN A 210 -19.36 13.99 5.33
N TRP A 211 -19.14 12.98 4.52
CA TRP A 211 -19.12 13.11 3.07
C TRP A 211 -20.45 12.74 2.45
N ASP A 212 -20.97 13.59 1.55
CA ASP A 212 -22.10 13.24 0.70
C ASP A 212 -21.74 11.98 -0.12
N PRO A 213 -22.51 10.89 0.01
CA PRO A 213 -22.25 9.65 -0.73
C PRO A 213 -22.17 9.84 -2.24
N SER A 214 -22.87 10.82 -2.81
CA SER A 214 -22.85 11.12 -4.24
C SER A 214 -21.47 11.61 -4.72
N ILE A 215 -20.71 12.29 -3.87
CA ILE A 215 -19.32 12.70 -4.14
C ILE A 215 -18.45 11.47 -4.26
N ILE A 216 -18.53 10.56 -3.28
CA ILE A 216 -17.76 9.32 -3.29
C ILE A 216 -18.04 8.52 -4.57
N ILE A 217 -19.30 8.25 -4.87
CA ILE A 217 -19.67 7.47 -6.07
C ILE A 217 -19.20 8.14 -7.36
N ARG A 218 -19.41 9.46 -7.49
CA ARG A 218 -19.01 10.20 -8.69
C ARG A 218 -17.50 10.19 -8.91
N GLU A 219 -16.71 10.14 -7.83
CA GLU A 219 -15.24 10.22 -7.89
C GLU A 219 -14.54 8.86 -7.79
N LEU A 220 -15.26 7.75 -7.83
CA LEU A 220 -14.66 6.42 -7.96
C LEU A 220 -13.87 6.30 -9.27
N ASN A 221 -12.72 5.65 -9.21
CA ASN A 221 -11.94 5.32 -10.39
C ASN A 221 -12.43 4.02 -11.03
N TYR A 222 -13.45 4.11 -11.86
CA TYR A 222 -14.06 2.95 -12.55
C TYR A 222 -13.12 2.22 -13.53
N ARG A 223 -11.87 2.70 -13.72
CA ARG A 223 -10.83 2.00 -14.48
C ARG A 223 -9.98 1.09 -13.58
N ALA A 224 -10.33 0.98 -12.31
CA ALA A 224 -9.62 0.11 -11.38
C ALA A 224 -9.68 -1.35 -11.85
N SER A 225 -8.55 -2.04 -11.72
CA SER A 225 -8.42 -3.48 -11.96
C SER A 225 -8.49 -4.26 -10.63
N ASN A 226 -8.30 -5.57 -10.70
CA ASN A 226 -8.19 -6.45 -9.53
C ASN A 226 -9.36 -6.32 -8.55
N GLY A 227 -10.58 -6.24 -9.09
CA GLY A 227 -11.80 -6.19 -8.30
C GLY A 227 -12.23 -4.80 -7.80
N GLY A 228 -11.45 -3.73 -8.10
CA GLY A 228 -11.82 -2.37 -7.74
C GLY A 228 -12.96 -1.76 -8.59
N PRO A 229 -13.32 -0.53 -8.28
CA PRO A 229 -12.68 0.45 -7.39
C PRO A 229 -13.01 0.30 -5.91
N LEU A 230 -13.86 -0.63 -5.50
CA LEU A 230 -14.32 -0.83 -4.13
C LEU A 230 -14.01 -2.25 -3.68
N TRP A 231 -13.23 -2.37 -2.59
CA TRP A 231 -12.88 -3.64 -1.95
C TRP A 231 -13.41 -3.66 -0.53
N ALA A 232 -14.30 -4.60 -0.21
CA ALA A 232 -14.80 -4.85 1.13
C ALA A 232 -13.87 -5.83 1.84
N ILE A 233 -13.37 -5.47 3.03
CA ILE A 233 -12.35 -6.19 3.78
C ILE A 233 -12.83 -6.42 5.21
N ALA A 234 -12.65 -7.66 5.70
CA ALA A 234 -12.99 -8.07 7.06
C ALA A 234 -11.95 -9.05 7.62
N PRO A 235 -11.93 -9.29 8.95
CA PRO A 235 -11.18 -10.41 9.52
C PRO A 235 -11.56 -11.74 8.85
N ALA A 236 -10.62 -12.68 8.77
CA ALA A 236 -10.97 -14.06 8.45
C ALA A 236 -11.69 -14.68 9.66
N ASN A 237 -12.79 -15.40 9.41
CA ASN A 237 -13.55 -16.13 10.44
C ASN A 237 -12.75 -17.33 10.97
#